data_5b6f550cf716d6493ade25aad6e936d3
#
_entry.id   5b6f550cf716d6493ade25aad6e936d3
#
_cell.length_a   1.000
_cell.length_b   1.000
_cell.length_c   1.000
_cell.angle_alpha   90.00
_cell.angle_beta   90.00
_cell.angle_gamma   90.00
#
_symmetry.space_group_name_H-M   'P 1'
#
loop_
_entity.id
_entity.type
_entity.pdbx_description
1 polymer ?
#
loop_
_entity_poly.entity_id
_entity_poly.type
_entity_poly.pdbx_seq_one_letter_code
_entity_poly.pdbx_strand_id
1 'polypeptide(L)'
;MKRLIVVLACGLPFISLNAQSPYLQKSFPRESVHQLQAETSGGNLSVAGEASGEARVEMYVHPNNGRDGSVSKEEIQRRLDEFDVIIGVEGGVLKATAKRKKDHNNWNKTVSISFVIVVPSTVSSSLKTSGGNIEIKGLSGTEDFRTSGGNISVAQMSGKITGRTSGGNVTVVDSKDNIDLQTSGGNMSAERCEGTIRLATSGGNMHLRSVKGNIRATTSGGQVEGNDITGELQAKTSGGNINFDNMSGSLAASTSGGNIHVALTDPGKFVDLSNSGGDITLDIPQGKGLDLNISGEQVHSTSMNNFKGDLDKHHINGTLNGGGIPVKIDGSGGSVHLNFK
;
A
#
# COMPACT_ATOMS: atom_id res chain seq x y z
N MET A 1 -42.15 24.21 12.91
CA MET A 1 -41.50 23.52 11.79
C MET A 1 -40.25 22.84 12.31
N LYS A 2 -40.32 21.56 12.60
CA LYS A 2 -39.20 20.74 13.12
C LYS A 2 -38.39 20.20 11.93
N ARG A 3 -37.15 20.63 11.76
CA ARG A 3 -36.23 20.09 10.73
C ARG A 3 -35.71 18.75 11.18
N LEU A 4 -36.06 17.72 10.44
CA LEU A 4 -35.55 16.36 10.60
C LEU A 4 -34.17 16.32 9.93
N ILE A 5 -33.12 16.13 10.73
CA ILE A 5 -31.74 15.86 10.23
C ILE A 5 -31.65 14.35 10.02
N VAL A 6 -31.68 13.95 8.75
CA VAL A 6 -31.37 12.55 8.37
C VAL A 6 -29.84 12.41 8.31
N VAL A 7 -29.25 11.76 9.30
CA VAL A 7 -27.86 11.33 9.27
C VAL A 7 -27.80 10.08 8.39
N LEU A 8 -27.27 10.23 7.19
CA LEU A 8 -27.00 9.11 6.29
C LEU A 8 -25.72 8.43 6.80
N ALA A 9 -25.85 7.36 7.57
CA ALA A 9 -24.74 6.47 7.92
C ALA A 9 -24.36 5.70 6.65
N CYS A 10 -23.26 6.10 6.00
CA CYS A 10 -22.61 5.31 4.96
C CYS A 10 -22.00 4.06 5.61
N GLY A 11 -22.79 3.00 5.75
CA GLY A 11 -22.29 1.67 6.07
C GLY A 11 -21.55 1.13 4.86
N LEU A 12 -20.23 0.94 5.00
CA LEU A 12 -19.46 0.10 4.07
C LEU A 12 -20.11 -1.29 4.04
N PRO A 13 -20.33 -1.87 2.86
CA PRO A 13 -20.86 -3.22 2.79
C PRO A 13 -19.84 -4.17 3.41
N PHE A 14 -20.18 -4.73 4.57
CA PHE A 14 -19.56 -5.98 5.00
C PHE A 14 -19.78 -6.97 3.85
N ILE A 15 -18.70 -7.39 3.22
CA ILE A 15 -18.76 -8.53 2.31
C ILE A 15 -19.26 -9.68 3.16
N SER A 16 -20.51 -10.06 2.95
CA SER A 16 -21.07 -11.28 3.48
C SER A 16 -20.27 -12.41 2.85
N LEU A 17 -19.23 -12.88 3.55
CA LEU A 17 -18.76 -14.23 3.30
C LEU A 17 -19.98 -15.12 3.42
N ASN A 18 -20.30 -15.84 2.35
CA ASN A 18 -21.35 -16.86 2.32
C ASN A 18 -21.43 -17.53 3.67
N ALA A 19 -22.64 -17.72 4.19
CA ALA A 19 -22.95 -18.22 5.53
C ALA A 19 -22.51 -19.68 5.74
N GLN A 20 -21.22 -19.97 5.52
CA GLN A 20 -20.62 -21.25 5.86
C GLN A 20 -20.21 -21.19 7.33
N SER A 21 -20.73 -22.10 8.13
CA SER A 21 -20.29 -22.27 9.51
C SER A 21 -18.81 -22.66 9.55
N PRO A 22 -18.02 -22.13 10.50
CA PRO A 22 -16.63 -22.54 10.65
C PRO A 22 -16.53 -24.04 10.91
N TYR A 23 -15.54 -24.67 10.32
CA TYR A 23 -15.24 -26.08 10.58
C TYR A 23 -14.80 -26.30 12.03
N LEU A 24 -14.05 -25.36 12.59
CA LEU A 24 -13.60 -25.34 13.97
C LEU A 24 -13.54 -23.90 14.48
N GLN A 25 -14.02 -23.67 15.70
CA GLN A 25 -13.88 -22.39 16.39
C GLN A 25 -13.29 -22.63 17.78
N LYS A 26 -12.32 -21.79 18.18
CA LYS A 26 -11.74 -21.78 19.52
C LYS A 26 -11.64 -20.34 20.04
N SER A 27 -11.98 -20.15 21.30
CA SER A 27 -11.78 -18.90 22.04
C SER A 27 -10.69 -19.06 23.09
N PHE A 28 -10.01 -17.97 23.39
CA PHE A 28 -8.91 -17.88 24.35
C PHE A 28 -9.06 -16.63 25.19
N PRO A 29 -8.67 -16.68 26.49
CA PRO A 29 -8.62 -15.49 27.33
C PRO A 29 -7.75 -14.41 26.67
N ARG A 30 -8.25 -13.20 26.62
CA ARG A 30 -7.58 -12.05 25.97
C ARG A 30 -6.17 -11.83 26.51
N GLU A 31 -6.03 -11.88 27.83
CA GLU A 31 -4.78 -11.68 28.56
C GLU A 31 -3.72 -12.75 28.31
N SER A 32 -4.11 -13.88 27.73
CA SER A 32 -3.17 -14.95 27.36
C SER A 32 -2.49 -14.74 26.02
N VAL A 33 -2.92 -13.73 25.23
CA VAL A 33 -2.45 -13.52 23.86
C VAL A 33 -1.65 -12.23 23.73
N HIS A 34 -0.34 -12.36 23.53
CA HIS A 34 0.60 -11.27 23.34
C HIS A 34 1.17 -11.20 21.93
N GLN A 35 1.19 -12.34 21.22
CA GLN A 35 1.64 -12.46 19.85
C GLN A 35 0.71 -13.38 19.06
N LEU A 36 0.62 -13.16 17.74
CA LEU A 36 -0.10 -14.02 16.80
C LEU A 36 0.86 -14.60 15.76
N GLN A 37 0.80 -15.91 15.58
CA GLN A 37 1.43 -16.60 14.46
C GLN A 37 0.38 -17.38 13.68
N ALA A 38 0.10 -16.94 12.44
CA ALA A 38 -0.82 -17.64 11.55
C ALA A 38 -0.13 -18.07 10.25
N GLU A 39 -0.29 -19.33 9.88
CA GLU A 39 0.34 -19.87 8.67
C GLU A 39 -0.59 -20.89 7.99
N THR A 40 -0.79 -20.73 6.67
CA THR A 40 -1.51 -21.70 5.85
C THR A 40 -0.88 -21.83 4.46
N SER A 41 -1.10 -22.94 3.78
CA SER A 41 -0.50 -23.16 2.46
C SER A 41 -1.28 -22.49 1.33
N GLY A 42 -2.60 -22.48 1.39
CA GLY A 42 -3.42 -22.00 0.25
C GLY A 42 -4.64 -21.16 0.63
N GLY A 43 -4.98 -21.10 1.91
CA GLY A 43 -6.15 -20.37 2.40
C GLY A 43 -5.88 -18.91 2.71
N ASN A 44 -6.95 -18.18 2.94
CA ASN A 44 -6.91 -16.78 3.33
C ASN A 44 -6.63 -16.63 4.84
N LEU A 45 -6.00 -15.52 5.19
CA LEU A 45 -5.80 -15.09 6.57
C LEU A 45 -6.50 -13.74 6.76
N SER A 46 -7.52 -13.71 7.62
CA SER A 46 -8.20 -12.47 8.02
C SER A 46 -7.98 -12.24 9.51
N VAL A 47 -7.38 -11.10 9.88
CA VAL A 47 -7.03 -10.77 11.26
C VAL A 47 -7.63 -9.44 11.64
N ALA A 48 -8.32 -9.40 12.77
CA ALA A 48 -8.87 -8.17 13.34
C ALA A 48 -8.36 -7.96 14.77
N GLY A 49 -7.84 -6.76 15.03
CA GLY A 49 -7.54 -6.28 16.37
C GLY A 49 -8.77 -5.64 17.00
N GLU A 50 -9.18 -6.11 18.16
CA GLU A 50 -10.31 -5.53 18.90
C GLU A 50 -9.87 -4.99 20.27
N ALA A 51 -10.56 -3.95 20.74
CA ALA A 51 -10.25 -3.34 22.03
C ALA A 51 -10.80 -4.15 23.23
N SER A 52 -11.78 -5.00 23.02
CA SER A 52 -12.44 -5.82 24.06
C SER A 52 -12.84 -7.19 23.50
N GLY A 53 -13.26 -8.10 24.37
CA GLY A 53 -13.67 -9.45 24.00
C GLY A 53 -12.54 -10.48 24.06
N GLU A 54 -12.88 -11.75 23.90
CA GLU A 54 -11.95 -12.86 23.87
C GLU A 54 -11.20 -12.93 22.53
N ALA A 55 -9.99 -13.46 22.54
CA ALA A 55 -9.32 -13.84 21.32
C ALA A 55 -10.00 -15.07 20.71
N ARG A 56 -10.20 -15.07 19.40
CA ARG A 56 -10.95 -16.13 18.70
C ARG A 56 -10.26 -16.52 17.41
N VAL A 57 -10.26 -17.82 17.13
CA VAL A 57 -9.83 -18.39 15.85
C VAL A 57 -10.96 -19.22 15.27
N GLU A 58 -11.35 -18.90 14.06
CA GLU A 58 -12.27 -19.66 13.24
C GLU A 58 -11.52 -20.25 12.06
N MET A 59 -11.65 -21.54 11.84
CA MET A 59 -11.05 -22.28 10.73
C MET A 59 -12.11 -22.67 9.71
N TYR A 60 -11.87 -22.33 8.46
CA TYR A 60 -12.72 -22.69 7.33
C TYR A 60 -11.97 -23.62 6.39
N VAL A 61 -12.65 -24.64 5.88
CA VAL A 61 -12.06 -25.67 5.02
C VAL A 61 -12.83 -25.74 3.72
N HIS A 62 -12.15 -25.49 2.61
CA HIS A 62 -12.73 -25.51 1.27
C HIS A 62 -12.02 -26.56 0.40
N PRO A 63 -12.74 -27.47 -0.25
CA PRO A 63 -12.15 -28.37 -1.24
C PRO A 63 -11.66 -27.58 -2.47
N ASN A 64 -10.46 -27.88 -2.96
CA ASN A 64 -9.91 -27.16 -4.12
C ASN A 64 -10.56 -27.58 -5.46
N ASN A 65 -11.25 -28.73 -5.51
CA ASN A 65 -11.94 -29.24 -6.70
C ASN A 65 -13.40 -29.56 -6.38
N GLY A 66 -14.25 -28.61 -6.37
CA GLY A 66 -15.66 -28.85 -6.15
C GLY A 66 -16.41 -27.57 -5.87
N ARG A 67 -17.69 -27.57 -6.19
CA ARG A 67 -18.61 -26.56 -5.65
C ARG A 67 -18.80 -26.86 -4.17
N ASP A 68 -18.93 -25.83 -3.34
CA ASP A 68 -19.29 -26.01 -1.93
C ASP A 68 -20.49 -26.96 -1.80
N GLY A 69 -20.34 -27.99 -0.98
CA GLY A 69 -21.35 -29.04 -0.78
C GLY A 69 -21.23 -30.28 -1.69
N SER A 70 -20.32 -30.28 -2.68
CA SER A 70 -20.11 -31.45 -3.56
C SER A 70 -19.19 -32.52 -2.98
N VAL A 71 -18.51 -32.25 -1.87
CA VAL A 71 -17.57 -33.16 -1.21
C VAL A 71 -18.14 -33.55 0.18
N SER A 72 -18.15 -34.83 0.48
CA SER A 72 -18.68 -35.32 1.77
C SER A 72 -17.81 -34.89 2.95
N LYS A 73 -18.39 -34.86 4.16
CA LYS A 73 -17.65 -34.50 5.38
C LYS A 73 -16.50 -35.47 5.66
N GLU A 74 -16.70 -36.76 5.37
CA GLU A 74 -15.70 -37.81 5.54
C GLU A 74 -14.51 -37.60 4.61
N GLU A 75 -14.77 -37.17 3.38
CA GLU A 75 -13.69 -36.84 2.41
C GLU A 75 -12.95 -35.57 2.82
N ILE A 76 -13.64 -34.56 3.34
CA ILE A 76 -12.98 -33.34 3.90
C ILE A 76 -12.09 -33.75 5.07
N GLN A 77 -12.57 -34.59 5.99
CA GLN A 77 -11.78 -35.08 7.13
C GLN A 77 -10.52 -35.81 6.65
N ARG A 78 -10.68 -36.74 5.70
CA ARG A 78 -9.55 -37.47 5.13
C ARG A 78 -8.48 -36.56 4.51
N ARG A 79 -8.90 -35.49 3.83
CA ARG A 79 -7.99 -34.50 3.28
C ARG A 79 -7.34 -33.64 4.35
N LEU A 80 -8.03 -33.32 5.44
CA LEU A 80 -7.48 -32.60 6.59
C LEU A 80 -6.42 -33.42 7.33
N ASP A 81 -6.52 -34.75 7.34
CA ASP A 81 -5.52 -35.62 7.95
C ASP A 81 -4.13 -35.52 7.28
N GLU A 82 -4.07 -34.96 6.07
CA GLU A 82 -2.81 -34.61 5.38
C GLU A 82 -2.14 -33.34 5.94
N PHE A 83 -2.81 -32.62 6.84
CA PHE A 83 -2.28 -31.38 7.42
C PHE A 83 -1.97 -31.53 8.91
N ASP A 84 -0.92 -30.86 9.36
CA ASP A 84 -0.68 -30.57 10.76
C ASP A 84 -1.37 -29.24 11.10
N VAL A 85 -2.50 -29.34 11.81
CA VAL A 85 -3.29 -28.17 12.23
C VAL A 85 -3.05 -27.91 13.71
N ILE A 86 -2.56 -26.71 14.03
CA ILE A 86 -2.33 -26.27 15.42
C ILE A 86 -3.15 -24.99 15.65
N ILE A 87 -4.07 -25.03 16.62
CA ILE A 87 -4.80 -23.86 17.12
C ILE A 87 -4.75 -23.88 18.64
N GLY A 88 -3.99 -22.97 19.23
CA GLY A 88 -3.78 -22.90 20.67
C GLY A 88 -2.86 -21.77 21.09
N VAL A 89 -2.81 -21.46 22.38
CA VAL A 89 -1.90 -20.48 22.99
C VAL A 89 -0.81 -21.22 23.75
N GLU A 90 0.43 -20.88 23.47
CA GLU A 90 1.61 -21.38 24.16
C GLU A 90 2.60 -20.23 24.40
N GLY A 91 2.99 -20.02 25.65
CA GLY A 91 3.92 -18.94 26.02
C GLY A 91 3.49 -17.53 25.57
N GLY A 92 2.17 -17.25 25.58
CA GLY A 92 1.63 -15.97 25.13
C GLY A 92 1.49 -15.83 23.60
N VAL A 93 1.84 -16.86 22.83
CA VAL A 93 1.72 -16.87 21.37
C VAL A 93 0.47 -17.67 20.97
N LEU A 94 -0.49 -16.98 20.34
CA LEU A 94 -1.61 -17.65 19.67
C LEU A 94 -1.13 -18.19 18.33
N LYS A 95 -1.12 -19.51 18.19
CA LYS A 95 -0.77 -20.21 16.96
C LYS A 95 -2.03 -20.64 16.23
N ALA A 96 -2.15 -20.29 14.94
CA ALA A 96 -3.19 -20.77 14.03
C ALA A 96 -2.52 -21.24 12.73
N THR A 97 -2.06 -22.48 12.70
CA THR A 97 -1.25 -22.99 11.59
C THR A 97 -1.84 -24.23 10.97
N ALA A 98 -1.76 -24.33 9.65
CA ALA A 98 -2.16 -25.49 8.87
C ALA A 98 -1.08 -25.80 7.82
N LYS A 99 -0.16 -26.71 8.17
CA LYS A 99 0.96 -27.11 7.33
C LYS A 99 0.72 -28.49 6.73
N ARG A 100 1.00 -28.64 5.45
CA ARG A 100 0.89 -29.93 4.78
C ARG A 100 2.02 -30.87 5.23
N LYS A 101 1.68 -32.10 5.55
CA LYS A 101 2.64 -33.13 6.06
C LYS A 101 3.58 -33.65 4.98
N LYS A 102 3.12 -33.69 3.72
CA LYS A 102 3.90 -34.16 2.56
C LYS A 102 3.56 -33.33 1.34
N ASP A 103 4.55 -33.10 0.47
CA ASP A 103 4.34 -32.51 -0.84
C ASP A 103 3.68 -33.56 -1.77
N HIS A 104 2.38 -33.40 -2.01
CA HIS A 104 1.67 -34.16 -3.03
C HIS A 104 1.38 -33.25 -4.23
N ASN A 105 1.76 -33.68 -5.42
CA ASN A 105 1.60 -32.93 -6.65
C ASN A 105 0.13 -32.78 -7.14
N ASN A 106 -0.86 -33.28 -6.41
CA ASN A 106 -2.24 -33.22 -6.85
C ASN A 106 -3.05 -32.16 -6.07
N TRP A 107 -2.92 -30.90 -6.50
CA TRP A 107 -3.65 -29.75 -5.97
C TRP A 107 -5.19 -29.98 -5.95
N ASN A 108 -5.72 -30.62 -6.97
CA ASN A 108 -7.16 -30.84 -7.12
C ASN A 108 -7.79 -31.79 -6.08
N LYS A 109 -6.98 -32.57 -5.38
CA LYS A 109 -7.44 -33.52 -4.34
C LYS A 109 -7.16 -33.05 -2.91
N THR A 110 -6.90 -31.76 -2.72
CA THR A 110 -6.58 -31.19 -1.39
C THR A 110 -7.65 -30.20 -0.95
N VAL A 111 -7.45 -29.61 0.21
CA VAL A 111 -8.28 -28.54 0.77
C VAL A 111 -7.48 -27.27 0.96
N SER A 112 -8.17 -26.14 0.91
CA SER A 112 -7.68 -24.84 1.32
C SER A 112 -8.18 -24.55 2.73
N ILE A 113 -7.29 -24.19 3.65
CA ILE A 113 -7.61 -23.93 5.05
C ILE A 113 -7.42 -22.44 5.31
N SER A 114 -8.51 -21.73 5.58
CA SER A 114 -8.51 -20.31 5.88
C SER A 114 -8.75 -20.06 7.36
N PHE A 115 -8.17 -19.00 7.90
CA PHE A 115 -8.38 -18.58 9.28
C PHE A 115 -8.96 -17.17 9.34
N VAL A 116 -9.97 -17.00 10.18
CA VAL A 116 -10.48 -15.71 10.65
C VAL A 116 -10.12 -15.59 12.13
N ILE A 117 -9.37 -14.58 12.47
CA ILE A 117 -8.74 -14.46 13.78
C ILE A 117 -9.05 -13.07 14.36
N VAL A 118 -9.52 -13.07 15.60
CA VAL A 118 -9.71 -11.86 16.40
C VAL A 118 -8.73 -11.91 17.57
N VAL A 119 -7.97 -10.83 17.77
CA VAL A 119 -6.96 -10.71 18.83
C VAL A 119 -7.03 -9.34 19.49
N PRO A 120 -6.37 -9.13 20.66
CA PRO A 120 -6.17 -7.78 21.20
C PRO A 120 -5.50 -6.85 20.19
N SER A 121 -5.96 -5.61 20.10
CA SER A 121 -5.42 -4.61 19.13
C SER A 121 -3.94 -4.29 19.30
N THR A 122 -3.33 -4.62 20.43
CA THR A 122 -1.90 -4.38 20.74
C THR A 122 -0.99 -5.58 20.43
N VAL A 123 -1.54 -6.65 19.88
CA VAL A 123 -0.80 -7.88 19.54
C VAL A 123 0.05 -7.66 18.30
N SER A 124 1.31 -8.07 18.36
CA SER A 124 2.16 -8.18 17.17
C SER A 124 1.87 -9.47 16.42
N SER A 125 1.92 -9.46 15.08
CA SER A 125 1.56 -10.62 14.28
C SER A 125 2.60 -11.03 13.23
N SER A 126 2.64 -12.34 12.97
CA SER A 126 3.37 -12.94 11.83
C SER A 126 2.41 -13.82 11.04
N LEU A 127 2.07 -13.37 9.82
CA LEU A 127 1.09 -14.03 8.95
C LEU A 127 1.75 -14.54 7.68
N LYS A 128 1.49 -15.80 7.31
CA LYS A 128 2.07 -16.39 6.12
C LYS A 128 1.07 -17.30 5.40
N THR A 129 0.90 -17.04 4.10
CA THR A 129 0.20 -17.97 3.20
C THR A 129 0.95 -18.04 1.87
N SER A 130 0.68 -19.05 1.04
CA SER A 130 1.29 -19.10 -0.29
C SER A 130 0.35 -18.60 -1.38
N GLY A 131 -0.89 -19.04 -1.39
CA GLY A 131 -1.86 -18.68 -2.44
C GLY A 131 -2.95 -17.71 -2.01
N GLY A 132 -3.26 -17.66 -0.73
CA GLY A 132 -4.40 -16.92 -0.19
C GLY A 132 -4.14 -15.42 0.00
N ASN A 133 -5.23 -14.70 0.19
CA ASN A 133 -5.18 -13.28 0.55
C ASN A 133 -4.88 -13.10 2.04
N ILE A 134 -4.29 -11.95 2.36
CA ILE A 134 -4.11 -11.50 3.74
C ILE A 134 -4.89 -10.22 3.93
N GLU A 135 -5.82 -10.23 4.88
CA GLU A 135 -6.55 -9.06 5.34
C GLU A 135 -6.23 -8.83 6.82
N ILE A 136 -5.75 -7.63 7.15
CA ILE A 136 -5.37 -7.29 8.51
C ILE A 136 -5.87 -5.90 8.87
N LYS A 137 -6.50 -5.76 10.03
CA LYS A 137 -7.05 -4.48 10.49
C LYS A 137 -6.98 -4.27 11.99
N GLY A 138 -6.87 -3.01 12.41
CA GLY A 138 -7.04 -2.59 13.81
C GLY A 138 -5.93 -3.01 14.76
N LEU A 139 -4.72 -3.34 14.27
CA LEU A 139 -3.58 -3.68 15.12
C LEU A 139 -2.60 -2.50 15.26
N SER A 140 -1.88 -2.49 16.37
CA SER A 140 -0.93 -1.42 16.73
C SER A 140 0.41 -1.96 17.23
N GLY A 141 0.89 -3.04 16.63
CA GLY A 141 2.13 -3.71 17.02
C GLY A 141 3.21 -3.68 15.94
N THR A 142 3.97 -4.76 15.91
CA THR A 142 4.87 -5.07 14.81
C THR A 142 4.27 -6.18 13.98
N GLU A 143 3.98 -5.87 12.72
CA GLU A 143 3.25 -6.74 11.81
C GLU A 143 4.14 -7.17 10.64
N ASP A 144 4.32 -8.47 10.46
CA ASP A 144 5.02 -9.06 9.30
C ASP A 144 4.08 -10.04 8.60
N PHE A 145 3.75 -9.77 7.34
CA PHE A 145 2.85 -10.64 6.60
C PHE A 145 3.32 -10.87 5.17
N ARG A 146 3.17 -12.13 4.72
CA ARG A 146 3.65 -12.58 3.41
C ARG A 146 2.69 -13.53 2.73
N THR A 147 2.46 -13.28 1.46
CA THR A 147 1.83 -14.23 0.54
C THR A 147 2.63 -14.31 -0.76
N SER A 148 2.47 -15.35 -1.56
CA SER A 148 3.09 -15.39 -2.88
C SER A 148 2.13 -14.97 -3.99
N GLY A 149 0.89 -15.45 -3.96
CA GLY A 149 -0.09 -15.17 -5.01
C GLY A 149 -1.20 -14.20 -4.64
N GLY A 150 -1.55 -14.12 -3.37
CA GLY A 150 -2.72 -13.39 -2.90
C GLY A 150 -2.53 -11.88 -2.77
N ASN A 151 -3.65 -11.20 -2.64
CA ASN A 151 -3.68 -9.77 -2.33
C ASN A 151 -3.42 -9.52 -0.84
N ILE A 152 -2.93 -8.33 -0.54
CA ILE A 152 -2.75 -7.84 0.83
C ILE A 152 -3.63 -6.61 1.03
N SER A 153 -4.49 -6.65 2.04
CA SER A 153 -5.34 -5.54 2.47
C SER A 153 -5.01 -5.17 3.92
N VAL A 154 -4.63 -3.93 4.13
CA VAL A 154 -4.22 -3.37 5.42
C VAL A 154 -5.10 -2.19 5.76
N ALA A 155 -5.73 -2.18 6.94
CA ALA A 155 -6.59 -1.08 7.33
C ALA A 155 -6.47 -0.72 8.82
N GLN A 156 -6.51 0.58 9.15
CA GLN A 156 -6.57 1.07 10.52
C GLN A 156 -5.43 0.54 11.41
N MET A 157 -4.23 0.49 10.86
CA MET A 157 -3.05 -0.04 11.52
C MET A 157 -2.14 1.07 12.04
N SER A 158 -1.37 0.77 13.08
CA SER A 158 -0.29 1.64 13.56
C SER A 158 0.91 0.83 14.02
N GLY A 159 2.08 1.48 14.17
CA GLY A 159 3.32 0.84 14.53
C GLY A 159 4.16 0.42 13.32
N LYS A 160 4.79 -0.75 13.35
CA LYS A 160 5.64 -1.22 12.26
C LYS A 160 4.89 -2.24 11.40
N ILE A 161 4.59 -1.87 10.17
CA ILE A 161 3.81 -2.66 9.23
C ILE A 161 4.72 -3.08 8.07
N THR A 162 4.97 -4.38 7.93
CA THR A 162 5.79 -4.95 6.85
C THR A 162 5.00 -6.02 6.11
N GLY A 163 4.76 -5.80 4.81
CA GLY A 163 3.96 -6.72 4.00
C GLY A 163 4.56 -7.01 2.64
N ARG A 164 4.51 -8.28 2.21
CA ARG A 164 5.06 -8.68 0.91
C ARG A 164 4.16 -9.70 0.20
N THR A 165 3.95 -9.46 -1.10
CA THR A 165 3.38 -10.46 -2.02
C THR A 165 4.20 -10.51 -3.30
N SER A 166 4.09 -11.56 -4.09
CA SER A 166 4.76 -11.60 -5.41
C SER A 166 3.80 -11.24 -6.53
N GLY A 167 2.56 -11.74 -6.50
CA GLY A 167 1.61 -11.55 -7.59
C GLY A 167 0.46 -10.59 -7.32
N GLY A 168 0.03 -10.49 -6.07
CA GLY A 168 -1.19 -9.79 -5.69
C GLY A 168 -1.07 -8.28 -5.59
N ASN A 169 -2.22 -7.63 -5.56
CA ASN A 169 -2.32 -6.19 -5.27
C ASN A 169 -2.15 -5.93 -3.77
N VAL A 170 -1.69 -4.73 -3.45
CA VAL A 170 -1.51 -4.28 -2.06
C VAL A 170 -2.30 -3.00 -1.84
N THR A 171 -3.16 -3.00 -0.85
CA THR A 171 -3.95 -1.82 -0.45
C THR A 171 -3.70 -1.52 1.03
N VAL A 172 -3.42 -0.26 1.34
CA VAL A 172 -3.31 0.22 2.72
C VAL A 172 -4.16 1.47 2.91
N VAL A 173 -4.99 1.46 3.97
CA VAL A 173 -5.96 2.53 4.23
C VAL A 173 -5.94 2.89 5.72
N ASP A 174 -6.09 4.19 6.04
CA ASP A 174 -6.25 4.69 7.42
C ASP A 174 -5.15 4.20 8.38
N SER A 175 -3.90 4.11 7.90
CA SER A 175 -2.79 3.50 8.65
C SER A 175 -1.64 4.48 8.84
N LYS A 176 -0.86 4.29 9.92
CA LYS A 176 0.17 5.26 10.30
C LYS A 176 1.46 4.63 10.82
N ASP A 177 2.47 5.49 11.04
CA ASP A 177 3.81 5.26 11.57
C ASP A 177 4.79 4.68 10.52
N ASN A 178 5.17 3.41 10.59
CA ASN A 178 6.14 2.80 9.67
C ASN A 178 5.47 1.78 8.76
N ILE A 179 5.29 2.11 7.49
CA ILE A 179 4.63 1.26 6.49
C ILE A 179 5.65 0.86 5.41
N ASP A 180 6.01 -0.42 5.30
CA ASP A 180 6.87 -0.98 4.24
C ASP A 180 6.12 -2.12 3.53
N LEU A 181 5.55 -1.83 2.36
CA LEU A 181 4.74 -2.78 1.59
C LEU A 181 5.33 -2.98 0.21
N GLN A 182 5.39 -4.25 -0.23
CA GLN A 182 6.03 -4.62 -1.47
C GLN A 182 5.22 -5.69 -2.24
N THR A 183 5.15 -5.53 -3.56
CA THR A 183 4.68 -6.58 -4.48
C THR A 183 5.63 -6.65 -5.69
N SER A 184 5.61 -7.74 -6.45
CA SER A 184 6.37 -7.77 -7.70
C SER A 184 5.49 -7.48 -8.91
N GLY A 185 4.27 -8.01 -8.96
CA GLY A 185 3.41 -7.88 -10.14
C GLY A 185 2.20 -6.96 -9.98
N GLY A 186 1.68 -6.83 -8.77
CA GLY A 186 0.40 -6.16 -8.52
C GLY A 186 0.48 -4.64 -8.42
N ASN A 187 -0.70 -4.02 -8.45
CA ASN A 187 -0.85 -2.60 -8.18
C ASN A 187 -0.78 -2.32 -6.67
N MET A 188 -0.40 -1.09 -6.34
CA MET A 188 -0.36 -0.62 -4.95
C MET A 188 -1.23 0.61 -4.76
N SER A 189 -1.96 0.66 -3.66
CA SER A 189 -2.76 1.82 -3.27
C SER A 189 -2.54 2.16 -1.80
N ALA A 190 -2.27 3.42 -1.51
CA ALA A 190 -2.25 3.97 -0.16
C ALA A 190 -3.22 5.13 -0.04
N GLU A 191 -4.08 5.09 0.96
CA GLU A 191 -5.10 6.12 1.16
C GLU A 191 -5.20 6.50 2.64
N ARG A 192 -5.21 7.81 2.93
CA ARG A 192 -5.27 8.36 4.29
C ARG A 192 -4.23 7.75 5.23
N CYS A 193 -2.97 7.69 4.76
CA CYS A 193 -1.85 7.15 5.52
C CYS A 193 -0.91 8.26 5.97
N GLU A 194 -0.29 8.09 7.14
CA GLU A 194 0.63 9.07 7.72
C GLU A 194 1.89 8.41 8.27
N GLY A 195 3.06 9.06 8.11
CA GLY A 195 4.32 8.64 8.71
C GLY A 195 5.44 8.36 7.71
N THR A 196 6.23 7.33 7.95
CA THR A 196 7.27 6.87 7.03
C THR A 196 6.70 5.73 6.17
N ILE A 197 6.50 6.00 4.88
CA ILE A 197 5.78 5.11 3.99
C ILE A 197 6.68 4.71 2.82
N ARG A 198 6.93 3.41 2.70
CA ARG A 198 7.66 2.83 1.58
C ARG A 198 6.76 1.86 0.83
N LEU A 199 6.53 2.15 -0.44
CA LEU A 199 5.78 1.30 -1.35
C LEU A 199 6.65 0.93 -2.54
N ALA A 200 6.73 -0.36 -2.86
CA ALA A 200 7.52 -0.83 -3.99
C ALA A 200 6.81 -1.93 -4.78
N THR A 201 6.73 -1.76 -6.09
CA THR A 201 6.31 -2.81 -7.03
C THR A 201 7.26 -2.87 -8.22
N SER A 202 7.27 -3.96 -8.98
CA SER A 202 8.05 -3.99 -10.22
C SER A 202 7.18 -3.74 -11.46
N GLY A 203 5.96 -4.27 -11.49
CA GLY A 203 5.11 -4.20 -12.68
C GLY A 203 3.90 -3.28 -12.57
N GLY A 204 3.35 -3.11 -11.39
CA GLY A 204 2.06 -2.46 -11.19
C GLY A 204 2.10 -0.94 -11.09
N ASN A 205 0.91 -0.35 -11.15
CA ASN A 205 0.70 1.07 -10.91
C ASN A 205 0.64 1.37 -9.41
N MET A 206 0.95 2.61 -9.06
CA MET A 206 0.83 3.13 -7.69
C MET A 206 -0.15 4.29 -7.63
N HIS A 207 -1.07 4.24 -6.65
CA HIS A 207 -2.03 5.31 -6.37
C HIS A 207 -1.88 5.77 -4.91
N LEU A 208 -1.60 7.06 -4.74
CA LEU A 208 -1.43 7.71 -3.44
C LEU A 208 -2.53 8.76 -3.26
N ARG A 209 -3.35 8.66 -2.21
CA ARG A 209 -4.40 9.64 -1.92
C ARG A 209 -4.36 10.06 -0.46
N SER A 210 -4.32 11.37 -0.22
CA SER A 210 -4.34 11.95 1.13
C SER A 210 -3.27 11.32 2.03
N VAL A 211 -2.02 11.29 1.53
CA VAL A 211 -0.88 10.66 2.20
C VAL A 211 0.05 11.73 2.76
N LYS A 212 0.51 11.55 4.01
CA LYS A 212 1.30 12.56 4.70
C LYS A 212 2.57 11.97 5.34
N GLY A 213 3.70 12.68 5.22
CA GLY A 213 4.96 12.36 5.90
C GLY A 213 6.14 12.19 4.96
N ASN A 214 6.96 11.16 5.21
CA ASN A 214 8.11 10.81 4.38
C ASN A 214 7.74 9.59 3.51
N ILE A 215 7.57 9.82 2.22
CA ILE A 215 6.95 8.85 1.32
C ILE A 215 7.96 8.45 0.24
N ARG A 216 8.14 7.16 0.05
CA ARG A 216 8.90 6.59 -1.06
C ARG A 216 8.04 5.64 -1.87
N ALA A 217 7.75 5.99 -3.13
CA ALA A 217 6.97 5.21 -4.08
C ALA A 217 7.84 4.80 -5.27
N THR A 218 8.05 3.49 -5.48
CA THR A 218 8.93 3.01 -6.54
C THR A 218 8.27 1.89 -7.34
N THR A 219 8.20 2.05 -8.65
CA THR A 219 7.83 0.99 -9.60
C THR A 219 8.84 0.91 -10.74
N SER A 220 8.83 -0.14 -11.55
CA SER A 220 9.66 -0.18 -12.76
C SER A 220 8.82 -0.01 -14.02
N GLY A 221 7.66 -0.67 -14.11
CA GLY A 221 6.83 -0.64 -15.33
C GLY A 221 5.63 0.30 -15.26
N GLY A 222 5.04 0.44 -14.10
CA GLY A 222 3.79 1.16 -13.92
C GLY A 222 3.94 2.68 -13.78
N GLN A 223 2.82 3.35 -13.76
CA GLN A 223 2.74 4.78 -13.44
C GLN A 223 2.60 5.02 -11.92
N VAL A 224 3.02 6.21 -11.50
CA VAL A 224 2.83 6.68 -10.12
C VAL A 224 1.93 7.90 -10.15
N GLU A 225 0.78 7.77 -9.51
CA GLU A 225 -0.22 8.83 -9.43
C GLU A 225 -0.49 9.19 -7.97
N GLY A 226 -0.71 10.46 -7.71
CA GLY A 226 -1.06 10.91 -6.38
C GLY A 226 -1.85 12.19 -6.34
N ASN A 227 -2.67 12.30 -5.31
CA ASN A 227 -3.46 13.48 -5.02
C ASN A 227 -3.49 13.74 -3.51
N ASP A 228 -3.47 15.02 -3.10
CA ASP A 228 -3.47 15.42 -1.69
C ASP A 228 -2.28 14.84 -0.90
N ILE A 229 -1.07 15.06 -1.39
CA ILE A 229 0.14 14.59 -0.73
C ILE A 229 0.80 15.73 0.05
N THR A 230 1.18 15.46 1.30
CA THR A 230 1.83 16.45 2.16
C THR A 230 3.12 15.89 2.76
N GLY A 231 4.24 16.62 2.64
CA GLY A 231 5.53 16.26 3.25
C GLY A 231 6.64 16.06 2.24
N GLU A 232 7.45 15.02 2.41
CA GLU A 232 8.56 14.72 1.50
C GLU A 232 8.24 13.46 0.68
N LEU A 233 8.19 13.60 -0.65
CA LEU A 233 7.89 12.50 -1.57
C LEU A 233 9.08 12.20 -2.47
N GLN A 234 9.50 10.94 -2.50
CA GLN A 234 10.38 10.39 -3.51
C GLN A 234 9.60 9.40 -4.39
N ALA A 235 9.38 9.75 -5.65
CA ALA A 235 8.68 8.92 -6.62
C ALA A 235 9.60 8.48 -7.76
N LYS A 236 9.61 7.19 -8.08
CA LYS A 236 10.45 6.67 -9.17
C LYS A 236 9.72 5.60 -9.97
N THR A 237 9.78 5.75 -11.29
CA THR A 237 9.43 4.68 -12.25
C THR A 237 10.49 4.60 -13.35
N SER A 238 10.48 3.57 -14.17
CA SER A 238 11.34 3.52 -15.36
C SER A 238 10.53 3.67 -16.65
N GLY A 239 9.33 3.09 -16.72
CA GLY A 239 8.52 3.11 -17.94
C GLY A 239 7.28 4.00 -17.90
N GLY A 240 6.72 4.22 -16.74
CA GLY A 240 5.44 4.90 -16.59
C GLY A 240 5.52 6.41 -16.42
N ASN A 241 4.35 7.03 -16.41
CA ASN A 241 4.20 8.44 -16.08
C ASN A 241 4.23 8.66 -14.56
N ILE A 242 4.55 9.88 -14.16
CA ILE A 242 4.40 10.38 -12.80
C ILE A 242 3.45 11.56 -12.81
N ASN A 243 2.32 11.47 -12.09
CA ASN A 243 1.31 12.51 -12.03
C ASN A 243 0.97 12.83 -10.58
N PHE A 244 1.24 14.06 -10.15
CA PHE A 244 0.87 14.52 -8.81
C PHE A 244 0.07 15.81 -8.88
N ASP A 245 -1.15 15.75 -8.30
CA ASP A 245 -2.01 16.90 -8.11
C ASP A 245 -2.10 17.26 -6.63
N ASN A 246 -2.26 18.56 -6.34
CA ASN A 246 -2.47 19.07 -4.99
C ASN A 246 -1.39 18.60 -4.00
N MET A 247 -0.12 18.74 -4.40
CA MET A 247 1.01 18.36 -3.54
C MET A 247 1.55 19.55 -2.76
N SER A 248 1.77 19.35 -1.47
CA SER A 248 2.42 20.32 -0.57
C SER A 248 3.64 19.70 0.08
N GLY A 249 4.86 20.18 -0.26
CA GLY A 249 6.11 19.69 0.33
C GLY A 249 7.23 19.50 -0.67
N SER A 250 8.26 18.78 -0.22
CA SER A 250 9.48 18.53 -1.01
C SER A 250 9.27 17.32 -1.93
N LEU A 251 9.80 17.41 -3.16
CA LEU A 251 9.61 16.38 -4.16
C LEU A 251 10.91 16.00 -4.86
N ALA A 252 11.17 14.69 -4.95
CA ALA A 252 12.08 14.11 -5.93
C ALA A 252 11.32 13.12 -6.81
N ALA A 253 11.20 13.40 -8.11
CA ALA A 253 10.49 12.50 -9.03
C ALA A 253 11.34 12.18 -10.25
N SER A 254 11.40 10.89 -10.62
CA SER A 254 12.18 10.47 -11.80
C SER A 254 11.52 9.37 -12.60
N THR A 255 11.55 9.51 -13.92
CA THR A 255 11.18 8.45 -14.87
C THR A 255 12.19 8.41 -16.02
N SER A 256 12.22 7.30 -16.76
CA SER A 256 13.08 7.23 -17.96
C SER A 256 12.28 7.29 -19.25
N GLY A 257 11.03 6.86 -19.25
CA GLY A 257 10.26 6.73 -20.50
C GLY A 257 8.92 7.46 -20.53
N GLY A 258 8.36 7.82 -19.38
CA GLY A 258 7.07 8.49 -19.31
C GLY A 258 7.17 9.99 -19.15
N ASN A 259 6.04 10.67 -18.97
CA ASN A 259 5.99 12.09 -18.66
C ASN A 259 5.92 12.31 -17.14
N ILE A 260 6.37 13.49 -16.69
CA ILE A 260 6.20 13.95 -15.32
C ILE A 260 5.27 15.17 -15.34
N HIS A 261 4.16 15.08 -14.63
CA HIS A 261 3.28 16.21 -14.37
C HIS A 261 3.11 16.41 -12.87
N VAL A 262 3.41 17.61 -12.39
CA VAL A 262 3.32 17.93 -10.96
C VAL A 262 2.65 19.29 -10.77
N ALA A 263 1.60 19.32 -9.97
CA ALA A 263 0.97 20.56 -9.51
C ALA A 263 1.23 20.72 -8.00
N LEU A 264 2.10 21.67 -7.65
CA LEU A 264 2.41 22.00 -6.27
C LEU A 264 1.49 23.11 -5.75
N THR A 265 0.97 22.92 -4.55
CA THR A 265 0.28 23.97 -3.80
C THR A 265 1.23 24.74 -2.88
N ASP A 266 2.27 24.06 -2.40
CA ASP A 266 3.37 24.68 -1.65
C ASP A 266 4.65 23.86 -1.87
N PRO A 267 5.69 24.41 -2.51
CA PRO A 267 6.99 23.75 -2.61
C PRO A 267 7.66 23.76 -1.23
N GLY A 268 8.15 22.61 -0.80
CA GLY A 268 8.80 22.47 0.50
C GLY A 268 10.24 22.98 0.49
N LYS A 269 11.19 22.08 0.81
CA LYS A 269 12.63 22.42 0.88
C LYS A 269 13.33 22.35 -0.48
N PHE A 270 12.82 21.54 -1.40
CA PHE A 270 13.38 21.34 -2.74
C PHE A 270 12.36 20.72 -3.69
N VAL A 271 12.61 20.91 -4.99
CA VAL A 271 11.94 20.16 -6.09
C VAL A 271 13.04 19.65 -7.02
N ASP A 272 13.11 18.33 -7.24
CA ASP A 272 14.08 17.67 -8.14
C ASP A 272 13.32 16.73 -9.09
N LEU A 273 13.24 17.11 -10.38
CA LEU A 273 12.54 16.34 -11.40
C LEU A 273 13.51 15.89 -12.47
N SER A 274 13.52 14.61 -12.83
CA SER A 274 14.40 14.08 -13.86
C SER A 274 13.66 13.14 -14.81
N ASN A 275 13.80 13.37 -16.11
CA ASN A 275 13.22 12.54 -17.15
C ASN A 275 14.19 12.39 -18.34
N SER A 276 14.35 11.15 -18.81
CA SER A 276 15.24 10.87 -19.94
C SER A 276 14.51 10.82 -21.30
N GLY A 277 13.19 10.66 -21.34
CA GLY A 277 12.51 10.38 -22.60
C GLY A 277 11.16 11.06 -22.84
N GLY A 278 10.61 11.76 -21.89
CA GLY A 278 9.31 12.44 -22.04
C GLY A 278 9.33 13.86 -21.50
N ASP A 279 8.18 14.51 -21.55
CA ASP A 279 8.02 15.89 -21.11
C ASP A 279 7.89 16.01 -19.59
N ILE A 280 8.34 17.16 -19.07
CA ILE A 280 8.14 17.54 -17.66
C ILE A 280 7.27 18.80 -17.61
N THR A 281 6.17 18.73 -16.87
CA THR A 281 5.34 19.89 -16.55
C THR A 281 5.33 20.09 -15.05
N LEU A 282 5.75 21.27 -14.61
CA LEU A 282 5.70 21.71 -13.23
C LEU A 282 4.83 22.95 -13.09
N ASP A 283 3.73 22.81 -12.37
CA ASP A 283 2.90 23.92 -11.93
C ASP A 283 3.28 24.28 -10.49
N ILE A 284 3.69 25.52 -10.26
CA ILE A 284 4.17 26.01 -8.97
C ILE A 284 3.51 27.34 -8.60
N PRO A 285 3.13 27.57 -7.32
CA PRO A 285 2.46 28.81 -6.93
C PRO A 285 3.37 30.03 -7.11
N GLN A 286 2.79 31.15 -7.53
CA GLN A 286 3.46 32.44 -7.66
C GLN A 286 3.99 32.97 -6.30
N GLY A 287 4.91 33.90 -6.34
CA GLY A 287 5.39 34.64 -5.16
C GLY A 287 6.42 33.92 -4.30
N LYS A 288 6.77 32.66 -4.61
CA LYS A 288 7.83 31.94 -3.91
C LYS A 288 9.22 32.39 -4.39
N GLY A 289 10.19 32.44 -3.48
CA GLY A 289 11.60 32.59 -3.79
C GLY A 289 12.20 31.27 -4.25
N LEU A 290 12.68 31.19 -5.49
CA LEU A 290 13.16 29.96 -6.10
C LEU A 290 14.57 30.13 -6.67
N ASP A 291 15.39 29.08 -6.50
CA ASP A 291 16.68 28.93 -7.18
C ASP A 291 16.49 27.92 -8.31
N LEU A 292 16.39 28.42 -9.53
CA LEU A 292 16.04 27.64 -10.71
C LEU A 292 17.30 27.09 -11.39
N ASN A 293 17.35 25.78 -11.63
CA ASN A 293 18.35 25.11 -12.48
C ASN A 293 17.59 24.10 -13.35
N ILE A 294 17.21 24.52 -14.54
CA ILE A 294 16.32 23.77 -15.43
C ILE A 294 17.02 23.56 -16.76
N SER A 295 17.00 22.33 -17.25
CA SER A 295 17.51 21.95 -18.57
C SER A 295 16.50 21.06 -19.29
N GLY A 296 16.43 21.18 -20.62
CA GLY A 296 15.55 20.40 -21.46
C GLY A 296 15.83 20.56 -22.95
N GLU A 297 15.22 19.72 -23.79
CA GLU A 297 15.29 19.91 -25.24
C GLU A 297 14.68 21.25 -25.67
N GLN A 298 13.56 21.60 -25.06
CA GLN A 298 12.96 22.94 -25.09
C GLN A 298 12.44 23.29 -23.69
N VAL A 299 12.74 24.50 -23.23
CA VAL A 299 12.26 25.00 -21.94
C VAL A 299 11.27 26.13 -22.17
N HIS A 300 10.05 25.95 -21.71
CA HIS A 300 8.97 26.93 -21.76
C HIS A 300 8.59 27.35 -20.35
N SER A 301 8.47 28.66 -20.13
CA SER A 301 7.94 29.17 -18.87
C SER A 301 6.90 30.25 -19.10
N THR A 302 5.93 30.33 -18.19
CA THR A 302 5.09 31.53 -18.07
C THR A 302 5.95 32.72 -17.61
N SER A 303 5.44 33.95 -17.72
CA SER A 303 6.20 35.15 -17.35
C SER A 303 6.75 35.10 -15.93
N MET A 304 8.05 35.33 -15.79
CA MET A 304 8.78 35.34 -14.51
C MET A 304 9.14 36.76 -14.11
N ASN A 305 8.28 37.42 -13.33
CA ASN A 305 8.59 38.71 -12.76
C ASN A 305 9.67 38.54 -11.66
N ASN A 306 10.59 39.49 -11.54
CA ASN A 306 11.71 39.48 -10.59
C ASN A 306 12.70 38.29 -10.77
N PHE A 307 12.82 37.75 -11.97
CA PHE A 307 13.86 36.78 -12.31
C PHE A 307 15.20 37.48 -12.54
N LYS A 308 16.28 36.89 -12.03
CA LYS A 308 17.67 37.29 -12.23
C LYS A 308 18.49 36.07 -12.62
N GLY A 309 19.04 36.07 -13.82
CA GLY A 309 19.82 34.93 -14.32
C GLY A 309 19.74 34.79 -15.82
N ASP A 310 20.18 33.66 -16.32
CA ASP A 310 20.21 33.31 -17.73
C ASP A 310 19.00 32.47 -18.12
N LEU A 311 18.39 32.84 -19.23
CA LEU A 311 17.22 32.15 -19.78
C LEU A 311 17.42 32.04 -21.29
N ASP A 312 17.44 30.80 -21.78
CA ASP A 312 17.44 30.53 -23.21
C ASP A 312 16.44 29.39 -23.55
N LYS A 313 16.46 28.94 -24.77
CA LYS A 313 15.55 27.89 -25.29
C LYS A 313 15.74 26.53 -24.62
N HIS A 314 16.90 26.28 -24.01
CA HIS A 314 17.26 24.97 -23.43
C HIS A 314 17.48 25.02 -21.92
N HIS A 315 17.68 26.21 -21.36
CA HIS A 315 18.08 26.37 -19.95
C HIS A 315 17.44 27.57 -19.28
N ILE A 316 17.13 27.41 -18.00
CA ILE A 316 16.85 28.49 -17.06
C ILE A 316 17.78 28.29 -15.86
N ASN A 317 18.67 29.27 -15.63
CA ASN A 317 19.57 29.23 -14.47
C ASN A 317 19.58 30.60 -13.78
N GLY A 318 19.07 30.64 -12.56
CA GLY A 318 18.99 31.90 -11.83
C GLY A 318 18.04 31.87 -10.64
N THR A 319 17.73 33.05 -10.13
CA THR A 319 16.88 33.24 -8.97
C THR A 319 15.59 33.96 -9.33
N LEU A 320 14.48 33.47 -8.82
CA LEU A 320 13.16 34.12 -8.91
C LEU A 320 12.76 34.62 -7.52
N ASN A 321 12.28 35.88 -7.42
CA ASN A 321 11.86 36.52 -6.17
C ASN A 321 12.92 36.45 -5.03
N GLY A 322 14.21 36.54 -5.37
CA GLY A 322 15.31 36.53 -4.41
C GLY A 322 15.86 35.16 -4.03
N GLY A 323 15.36 34.08 -4.62
CA GLY A 323 15.86 32.72 -4.38
C GLY A 323 15.36 32.11 -3.07
N GLY A 324 15.84 30.89 -2.75
CA GLY A 324 15.60 30.22 -1.49
C GLY A 324 15.27 28.73 -1.63
N ILE A 325 14.30 28.35 -2.46
CA ILE A 325 13.94 26.94 -2.67
C ILE A 325 14.58 26.43 -3.95
N PRO A 326 15.50 25.45 -3.89
CA PRO A 326 16.10 24.89 -5.10
C PRO A 326 15.05 24.09 -5.90
N VAL A 327 14.94 24.44 -7.18
CA VAL A 327 14.15 23.75 -8.19
C VAL A 327 15.08 23.28 -9.30
N LYS A 328 15.36 21.99 -9.30
CA LYS A 328 16.17 21.33 -10.32
C LYS A 328 15.30 20.51 -11.24
N ILE A 329 15.39 20.75 -12.55
CA ILE A 329 14.68 19.97 -13.56
C ILE A 329 15.68 19.57 -14.65
N ASP A 330 15.73 18.25 -14.92
CA ASP A 330 16.51 17.67 -16.02
C ASP A 330 15.59 16.89 -16.95
N GLY A 331 15.26 17.49 -18.09
CA GLY A 331 14.43 16.91 -19.15
C GLY A 331 15.24 16.59 -20.40
N SER A 332 16.24 15.69 -20.28
CA SER A 332 17.21 15.43 -21.36
C SER A 332 16.60 14.95 -22.68
N GLY A 333 15.40 14.37 -22.69
CA GLY A 333 14.76 13.81 -23.89
C GLY A 333 13.39 14.40 -24.20
N GLY A 334 13.03 15.54 -23.61
CA GLY A 334 11.73 16.17 -23.83
C GLY A 334 11.68 17.64 -23.46
N SER A 335 10.51 18.21 -23.62
CA SER A 335 10.25 19.61 -23.30
C SER A 335 9.95 19.77 -21.80
N VAL A 336 10.40 20.90 -21.25
CA VAL A 336 10.10 21.31 -19.87
C VAL A 336 9.15 22.50 -19.90
N HIS A 337 8.01 22.36 -19.21
CA HIS A 337 7.02 23.41 -19.04
C HIS A 337 6.94 23.82 -17.57
N LEU A 338 7.36 25.05 -17.29
CA LEU A 338 7.29 25.65 -15.95
C LEU A 338 6.17 26.68 -15.90
N ASN A 339 5.13 26.41 -15.14
CA ASN A 339 3.97 27.27 -15.05
C ASN A 339 3.84 27.86 -13.65
N PHE A 340 3.72 29.19 -13.56
CA PHE A 340 3.43 29.89 -12.31
C PHE A 340 1.93 30.21 -12.23
N LYS A 341 1.25 29.67 -11.22
CA LYS A 341 -0.19 29.81 -10.99
C LYS A 341 -0.52 30.63 -9.75
#